data_b7704026a14f6893682a07d4c225f7c0
#
_entry.id   b7704026a14f6893682a07d4c225f7c0
#
_cell.length_a   1.000
_cell.length_b   1.000
_cell.length_c   1.000
_cell.angle_alpha   90.00
_cell.angle_beta   90.00
_cell.angle_gamma   90.00
#
_symmetry.space_group_name_H-M   'P 1'
#
loop_
_entity.id
_entity.type
_entity.pdbx_description
1 polymer ?
#
loop_
_entity_poly.entity_id
_entity_poly.type
_entity_poly.pdbx_seq_one_letter_code
_entity_poly.pdbx_strand_id
1 'polypeptide(L)'
;MTDTDPNFRFEGTFFETLGIRIVEATRERVIADMAVRPELMTIGGRLHGGALMSLADSIGAYGAFLALPQGAAGTTTIESKTNFFAGAAAGEVRGEATPLHIGGRTSVWQTRVTQKGKLVSLTTQTQMVLMPSPPRPERA
;
A
#
# COMPACT_ATOMS: atom_id res chain seq x y z
N MET A 1 -21.95 -4.53 -0.61
CA MET A 1 -20.86 -4.29 0.36
C MET A 1 -21.37 -3.33 1.41
N THR A 2 -21.16 -3.63 2.66
CA THR A 2 -21.54 -2.74 3.76
C THR A 2 -20.38 -1.76 4.00
N ASP A 3 -20.68 -0.60 4.57
CA ASP A 3 -19.71 0.48 4.92
C ASP A 3 -18.59 -0.01 5.88
N THR A 4 -18.67 -1.23 6.35
CA THR A 4 -17.72 -1.92 7.22
C THR A 4 -16.70 -2.80 6.47
N ASP A 5 -16.88 -3.02 5.15
CA ASP A 5 -15.92 -3.77 4.35
C ASP A 5 -14.69 -2.88 4.06
N PRO A 6 -13.48 -3.25 4.51
CA PRO A 6 -12.28 -2.45 4.28
C PRO A 6 -11.93 -2.33 2.79
N ASN A 7 -12.50 -3.15 1.92
CA ASN A 7 -12.28 -3.13 0.48
C ASN A 7 -13.22 -2.15 -0.26
N PHE A 8 -14.31 -1.72 0.35
CA PHE A 8 -15.30 -0.82 -0.27
C PHE A 8 -14.71 0.50 -0.79
N ARG A 9 -13.72 1.04 -0.09
CA ARG A 9 -13.08 2.32 -0.44
C ARG A 9 -12.26 2.28 -1.73
N PHE A 10 -11.98 1.10 -2.27
CA PHE A 10 -11.08 0.91 -3.41
C PHE A 10 -11.79 0.55 -4.69
N GLU A 11 -13.14 0.47 -4.66
CA GLU A 11 -13.95 0.19 -5.84
C GLU A 11 -13.68 1.21 -6.97
N GLY A 12 -13.50 0.72 -8.19
CA GLY A 12 -13.19 1.55 -9.37
C GLY A 12 -11.78 2.12 -9.41
N THR A 13 -10.89 1.72 -8.52
CA THR A 13 -9.51 2.21 -8.45
C THR A 13 -8.49 1.22 -9.00
N PHE A 14 -7.24 1.67 -9.15
CA PHE A 14 -6.11 0.80 -9.51
C PHE A 14 -5.89 -0.33 -8.49
N PHE A 15 -6.19 -0.07 -7.23
CA PHE A 15 -6.15 -1.07 -6.15
C PHE A 15 -7.05 -2.28 -6.49
N GLU A 16 -8.28 -2.02 -6.92
CA GLU A 16 -9.21 -3.05 -7.37
C GLU A 16 -8.70 -3.74 -8.64
N THR A 17 -8.19 -2.98 -9.61
CA THR A 17 -7.62 -3.53 -10.86
C THR A 17 -6.50 -4.53 -10.58
N LEU A 18 -5.68 -4.28 -9.59
CA LEU A 18 -4.63 -5.21 -9.14
C LEU A 18 -5.19 -6.46 -8.46
N GLY A 19 -6.45 -6.44 -8.04
CA GLY A 19 -7.07 -7.53 -7.29
C GLY A 19 -6.55 -7.63 -5.85
N ILE A 20 -6.14 -6.52 -5.27
CA ILE A 20 -5.68 -6.47 -3.88
C ILE A 20 -6.89 -6.64 -2.96
N ARG A 21 -6.81 -7.57 -2.04
CA ARG A 21 -7.85 -7.84 -1.06
C ARG A 21 -7.31 -7.61 0.35
N ILE A 22 -7.86 -6.61 1.05
CA ILE A 22 -7.51 -6.33 2.44
C ILE A 22 -8.01 -7.46 3.32
N VAL A 23 -7.12 -8.01 4.13
CA VAL A 23 -7.38 -9.04 5.14
C VAL A 23 -7.49 -8.42 6.53
N GLU A 24 -6.62 -7.45 6.82
CA GLU A 24 -6.59 -6.71 8.09
C GLU A 24 -6.15 -5.28 7.82
N ALA A 25 -6.77 -4.32 8.48
CA ALA A 25 -6.37 -2.91 8.37
C ALA A 25 -6.54 -2.21 9.72
N THR A 26 -5.41 -1.87 10.33
CA THR A 26 -5.32 -1.11 11.58
C THR A 26 -4.26 -0.02 11.44
N ARG A 27 -4.15 0.86 12.44
CA ARG A 27 -3.09 1.87 12.50
C ARG A 27 -1.69 1.26 12.64
N GLU A 28 -1.61 0.05 13.14
CA GLU A 28 -0.37 -0.67 13.44
C GLU A 28 0.02 -1.64 12.32
N ARG A 29 -0.94 -2.05 11.47
CA ARG A 29 -0.69 -3.06 10.45
C ARG A 29 -1.76 -3.08 9.37
N VAL A 30 -1.33 -3.25 8.13
CA VAL A 30 -2.23 -3.60 7.02
C VAL A 30 -1.73 -4.89 6.39
N ILE A 31 -2.62 -5.88 6.27
CA ILE A 31 -2.36 -7.15 5.58
C ILE A 31 -3.30 -7.23 4.38
N ALA A 32 -2.73 -7.58 3.22
CA ALA A 32 -3.50 -7.81 2.01
C ALA A 32 -2.93 -8.96 1.20
N ASP A 33 -3.80 -9.64 0.48
CA ASP A 33 -3.45 -10.68 -0.48
C ASP A 33 -3.69 -10.20 -1.91
N MET A 34 -2.89 -10.68 -2.85
CA MET A 34 -3.02 -10.39 -4.28
C MET A 34 -2.71 -11.65 -5.09
N ALA A 35 -3.62 -12.02 -5.99
CA ALA A 35 -3.40 -13.15 -6.88
C ALA A 35 -2.32 -12.83 -7.92
N VAL A 36 -1.43 -13.79 -8.17
CA VAL A 36 -0.45 -13.74 -9.26
C VAL A 36 -1.12 -14.18 -10.55
N ARG A 37 -1.73 -13.23 -11.26
CA ARG A 37 -2.47 -13.45 -12.51
C ARG A 37 -1.56 -13.23 -13.72
N PRO A 38 -1.86 -13.83 -14.88
CA PRO A 38 -1.08 -13.63 -16.11
C PRO A 38 -0.86 -12.15 -16.48
N GLU A 39 -1.87 -11.29 -16.28
CA GLU A 39 -1.82 -9.85 -16.59
C GLU A 39 -0.85 -9.07 -15.70
N LEU A 40 -0.48 -9.62 -14.55
CA LEU A 40 0.46 -9.04 -13.61
C LEU A 40 1.86 -9.66 -13.70
N MET A 41 2.06 -10.60 -14.60
CA MET A 41 3.34 -11.29 -14.76
C MET A 41 4.28 -10.56 -15.72
N THR A 42 5.57 -10.74 -15.50
CA THR A 42 6.61 -10.39 -16.46
C THR A 42 6.96 -11.59 -17.34
N ILE A 43 7.84 -11.38 -18.31
CA ILE A 43 8.41 -12.44 -19.13
C ILE A 43 9.04 -13.50 -18.23
N GLY A 44 8.75 -14.78 -18.49
CA GLY A 44 9.23 -15.90 -17.66
C GLY A 44 8.25 -16.35 -16.56
N GLY A 45 7.02 -15.85 -16.56
CA GLY A 45 5.93 -16.35 -15.72
C GLY A 45 6.10 -16.07 -14.22
N ARG A 46 6.69 -14.95 -13.88
CA ARG A 46 6.81 -14.46 -12.50
C ARG A 46 6.04 -13.14 -12.34
N LEU A 47 5.58 -12.87 -11.13
CA LEU A 47 4.94 -11.60 -10.82
C LEU A 47 5.89 -10.44 -11.15
N HIS A 48 5.38 -9.47 -11.90
CA HIS A 48 6.16 -8.29 -12.29
C HIS A 48 6.56 -7.46 -11.05
N GLY A 49 7.81 -6.98 -11.02
CA GLY A 49 8.31 -6.15 -9.93
C GLY A 49 7.44 -4.91 -9.68
N GLY A 50 6.92 -4.29 -10.75
CA GLY A 50 5.98 -3.18 -10.65
C GLY A 50 4.67 -3.55 -9.96
N ALA A 51 4.17 -4.78 -10.12
CA ALA A 51 3.00 -5.26 -9.40
C ALA A 51 3.28 -5.44 -7.91
N LEU A 52 4.47 -5.96 -7.55
CA LEU A 52 4.92 -6.02 -6.15
C LEU A 52 5.06 -4.63 -5.53
N MET A 53 5.63 -3.68 -6.26
CA MET A 53 5.74 -2.29 -5.81
C MET A 53 4.36 -1.65 -5.64
N SER A 54 3.43 -1.90 -6.54
CA SER A 54 2.07 -1.37 -6.48
C SER A 54 1.29 -1.93 -5.28
N LEU A 55 1.43 -3.22 -4.98
CA LEU A 55 0.87 -3.82 -3.75
C LEU A 55 1.45 -3.13 -2.52
N ALA A 56 2.77 -3.03 -2.44
CA ALA A 56 3.46 -2.46 -1.29
C ALA A 56 3.11 -0.97 -1.09
N ASP A 57 3.13 -0.17 -2.16
CA ASP A 57 2.75 1.24 -2.12
C ASP A 57 1.30 1.42 -1.65
N SER A 58 0.39 0.63 -2.20
CA SER A 58 -1.04 0.71 -1.89
C SER A 58 -1.32 0.43 -0.41
N ILE A 59 -0.80 -0.66 0.14
CA ILE A 59 -1.08 -1.03 1.53
C ILE A 59 -0.29 -0.21 2.54
N GLY A 60 0.93 0.21 2.21
CA GLY A 60 1.72 1.11 3.04
C GLY A 60 1.11 2.51 3.12
N ALA A 61 0.63 3.04 1.98
CA ALA A 61 -0.09 4.31 1.95
C ALA A 61 -1.43 4.23 2.70
N TYR A 62 -2.12 3.10 2.60
CA TYR A 62 -3.36 2.90 3.36
C TYR A 62 -3.11 2.84 4.86
N GLY A 63 -2.06 2.15 5.31
CA GLY A 63 -1.64 2.15 6.70
C GLY A 63 -1.31 3.57 7.20
N ALA A 64 -0.57 4.33 6.41
CA ALA A 64 -0.26 5.73 6.71
C ALA A 64 -1.52 6.60 6.82
N PHE A 65 -2.50 6.36 5.95
CA PHE A 65 -3.80 7.04 6.02
C PHE A 65 -4.55 6.72 7.32
N LEU A 66 -4.59 5.46 7.73
CA LEU A 66 -5.24 5.03 8.98
C LEU A 66 -4.52 5.59 10.23
N ALA A 67 -3.22 5.86 10.12
CA ALA A 67 -2.38 6.37 11.21
C ALA A 67 -2.24 7.90 11.21
N LEU A 68 -2.99 8.64 10.37
CA LEU A 68 -2.93 10.08 10.29
C LEU A 68 -3.21 10.75 11.65
N PRO A 69 -2.50 11.83 11.99
CA PRO A 69 -2.80 12.62 13.16
C PRO A 69 -4.14 13.34 13.00
N GLN A 70 -4.72 13.71 14.14
CA GLN A 70 -5.98 14.47 14.15
C GLN A 70 -5.83 15.78 13.35
N GLY A 71 -6.83 16.10 12.54
CA GLY A 71 -6.87 17.30 11.72
C GLY A 71 -6.16 17.20 10.38
N ALA A 72 -5.46 16.09 10.09
CA ALA A 72 -4.86 15.88 8.77
C ALA A 72 -5.93 15.64 7.71
N ALA A 73 -5.67 16.13 6.48
CA ALA A 73 -6.55 15.97 5.33
C ALA A 73 -6.25 14.69 4.53
N GLY A 74 -5.04 14.16 4.62
CA GLY A 74 -4.63 12.98 3.87
C GLY A 74 -3.14 12.73 3.95
N THR A 75 -2.68 11.84 3.09
CA THR A 75 -1.26 11.52 2.95
C THR A 75 -0.87 11.38 1.49
N THR A 76 0.42 11.53 1.19
CA THR A 76 0.98 11.26 -0.13
C THR A 76 2.35 10.63 -0.01
N THR A 77 2.66 9.69 -0.90
CA THR A 77 3.97 9.06 -0.97
C THR A 77 4.98 10.03 -1.58
N ILE A 78 6.09 10.29 -0.90
CA ILE A 78 7.18 11.10 -1.42
C ILE A 78 8.39 10.27 -1.83
N GLU A 79 8.48 9.05 -1.35
CA GLU A 79 9.55 8.12 -1.70
C GLU A 79 9.09 6.69 -1.43
N SER A 80 9.44 5.77 -2.32
CA SER A 80 9.20 4.34 -2.17
C SER A 80 10.36 3.57 -2.80
N LYS A 81 10.97 2.68 -2.03
CA LYS A 81 12.14 1.91 -2.46
C LYS A 81 11.92 0.44 -2.13
N THR A 82 12.09 -0.42 -3.13
CA THR A 82 11.90 -1.87 -3.01
C THR A 82 13.17 -2.64 -3.30
N ASN A 83 13.47 -3.63 -2.46
CA ASN A 83 14.42 -4.70 -2.76
C ASN A 83 13.64 -5.96 -3.12
N PHE A 84 14.04 -6.61 -4.21
CA PHE A 84 13.47 -7.87 -4.69
C PHE A 84 14.43 -9.00 -4.37
N PHE A 85 13.95 -10.06 -3.72
CA PHE A 85 14.78 -11.17 -3.27
C PHE A 85 14.46 -12.48 -3.97
N ALA A 86 13.22 -12.66 -4.44
CA ALA A 86 12.76 -13.85 -5.10
C ALA A 86 11.63 -13.56 -6.08
N GLY A 87 11.48 -14.42 -7.08
CA GLY A 87 10.31 -14.38 -7.97
C GLY A 87 9.09 -15.02 -7.31
N ALA A 88 7.93 -14.42 -7.48
CA ALA A 88 6.65 -15.01 -7.10
C ALA A 88 6.03 -15.74 -8.29
N ALA A 89 5.71 -17.02 -8.11
CA ALA A 89 5.05 -17.86 -9.11
C ALA A 89 3.52 -17.70 -9.03
N ALA A 90 2.82 -18.40 -9.96
CA ALA A 90 1.36 -18.49 -9.92
C ALA A 90 0.86 -18.89 -8.52
N GLY A 91 -0.23 -18.31 -8.09
CA GLY A 91 -0.79 -18.44 -6.74
C GLY A 91 -1.14 -17.09 -6.16
N GLU A 92 -0.82 -16.87 -4.90
CA GLU A 92 -1.12 -15.63 -4.17
C GLU A 92 0.12 -15.14 -3.43
N VAL A 93 0.31 -13.83 -3.38
CA VAL A 93 1.28 -13.18 -2.50
C VAL A 93 0.57 -12.45 -1.38
N ARG A 94 1.22 -12.37 -0.23
CA ARG A 94 0.75 -11.63 0.94
C ARG A 94 1.67 -10.46 1.23
N GLY A 95 1.08 -9.27 1.29
CA GLY A 95 1.74 -8.07 1.77
C GLY A 95 1.38 -7.79 3.22
N GLU A 96 2.37 -7.39 4.01
CA GLU A 96 2.19 -6.90 5.38
C GLU A 96 2.94 -5.58 5.53
N ALA A 97 2.18 -4.50 5.72
CA ALA A 97 2.71 -3.16 5.96
C ALA A 97 2.65 -2.83 7.44
N THR A 98 3.77 -2.38 7.98
CA THR A 98 3.90 -1.94 9.38
C THR A 98 4.65 -0.61 9.44
N PRO A 99 4.32 0.28 10.41
CA PRO A 99 5.04 1.53 10.55
C PRO A 99 6.41 1.32 11.19
N LEU A 100 7.42 2.00 10.65
CA LEU A 100 8.73 2.18 11.27
C LEU A 100 8.79 3.49 12.06
N HIS A 101 8.03 4.50 11.61
CA HIS A 101 7.94 5.81 12.23
C HIS A 101 6.58 6.44 11.91
N ILE A 102 5.92 6.99 12.92
CA ILE A 102 4.71 7.79 12.77
C ILE A 102 4.95 9.14 13.42
N GLY A 103 5.09 10.19 12.62
CA GLY A 103 5.29 11.56 13.05
C GLY A 103 4.14 12.48 12.65
N GLY A 104 4.20 13.72 13.08
CA GLY A 104 3.18 14.74 12.77
C GLY A 104 3.23 15.25 11.32
N ARG A 105 4.36 15.11 10.64
CA ARG A 105 4.57 15.60 9.26
C ARG A 105 4.85 14.49 8.26
N THR A 106 5.48 13.42 8.72
CA THR A 106 5.85 12.26 7.91
C THR A 106 5.62 10.99 8.69
N SER A 107 5.42 9.90 7.96
CA SER A 107 5.51 8.54 8.49
C SER A 107 6.34 7.67 7.54
N VAL A 108 6.97 6.65 8.07
CA VAL A 108 7.77 5.69 7.30
C VAL A 108 7.18 4.32 7.53
N TRP A 109 6.87 3.65 6.44
CA TRP A 109 6.24 2.33 6.45
C TRP A 109 7.11 1.31 5.75
N GLN A 110 7.11 0.10 6.27
CA GLN A 110 7.78 -1.05 5.69
C GLN A 110 6.74 -2.07 5.27
N THR A 111 6.83 -2.56 4.03
CA THR A 111 5.96 -3.63 3.52
C THR A 111 6.79 -4.85 3.15
N ARG A 112 6.50 -5.96 3.78
CA ARG A 112 7.05 -7.29 3.46
C ARG A 112 6.06 -8.00 2.56
N VAL A 113 6.51 -8.49 1.40
CA VAL A 113 5.70 -9.34 0.55
C VAL A 113 6.27 -10.75 0.59
N THR A 114 5.42 -11.72 0.88
CA THR A 114 5.79 -13.13 0.99
C THR A 114 4.92 -13.97 0.07
N GLN A 115 5.47 -15.11 -0.37
CA GLN A 115 4.71 -16.19 -1.00
C GLN A 115 5.03 -17.50 -0.29
N LYS A 116 4.02 -18.17 0.23
CA LYS A 116 4.17 -19.40 1.02
C LYS A 116 5.22 -19.26 2.14
N GLY A 117 5.20 -18.12 2.83
CA GLY A 117 6.11 -17.79 3.92
C GLY A 117 7.51 -17.33 3.50
N LYS A 118 7.88 -17.43 2.22
CA LYS A 118 9.18 -16.97 1.71
C LYS A 118 9.11 -15.49 1.36
N LEU A 119 10.10 -14.72 1.83
CA LEU A 119 10.21 -13.29 1.50
C LEU A 119 10.52 -13.10 0.00
N VAL A 120 9.63 -12.36 -0.67
CA VAL A 120 9.74 -12.01 -2.10
C VAL A 120 10.33 -10.63 -2.27
N SER A 121 9.80 -9.65 -1.53
CA SER A 121 10.27 -8.27 -1.58
C SER A 121 10.10 -7.56 -0.24
N LEU A 122 10.87 -6.48 -0.08
CA LEU A 122 10.79 -5.56 1.04
C LEU A 122 10.76 -4.14 0.50
N THR A 123 9.72 -3.39 0.85
CA THR A 123 9.57 -1.99 0.47
C THR A 123 9.63 -1.12 1.71
N THR A 124 10.38 -0.03 1.63
CA THR A 124 10.33 1.06 2.60
C THR A 124 9.86 2.31 1.89
N GLN A 125 8.85 2.98 2.44
CA GLN A 125 8.28 4.18 1.84
C GLN A 125 8.06 5.27 2.88
N THR A 126 8.22 6.52 2.43
CA THR A 126 7.96 7.71 3.22
C THR A 126 6.67 8.36 2.76
N GLN A 127 5.79 8.63 3.70
CA GLN A 127 4.51 9.30 3.50
C GLN A 127 4.56 10.70 4.11
N MET A 128 4.11 11.71 3.36
CA MET A 128 3.91 13.06 3.88
C MET A 128 2.49 13.21 4.40
N VAL A 129 2.34 13.79 5.57
CA VAL A 129 1.03 14.19 6.12
C VAL A 129 0.58 15.48 5.44
N LEU A 130 -0.60 15.45 4.83
CA LEU A 130 -1.20 16.61 4.20
C LEU A 130 -2.17 17.27 5.19
N MET A 131 -1.90 18.53 5.49
CA MET A 131 -2.80 19.36 6.32
C MET A 131 -3.78 20.11 5.41
N PRO A 132 -5.00 20.44 5.91
CA PRO A 132 -5.93 21.27 5.16
C PRO A 132 -5.29 22.61 4.77
N SER A 133 -5.43 22.99 3.49
CA SER A 133 -4.99 24.32 3.04
C SER A 133 -5.94 25.38 3.57
N PRO A 134 -5.44 26.57 4.00
CA PRO A 134 -6.31 27.69 4.30
C PRO A 134 -7.10 28.10 3.04
N PRO A 135 -8.32 28.64 3.18
CA PRO A 135 -9.11 29.12 2.05
C PRO A 135 -8.28 30.11 1.23
N ARG A 136 -8.26 29.93 -0.09
CA ARG A 136 -7.61 30.93 -0.97
C ARG A 136 -8.36 32.25 -0.82
N PRO A 137 -7.65 33.38 -0.62
CA PRO A 137 -8.30 34.68 -0.70
C PRO A 137 -8.92 34.82 -2.09
N GLU A 138 -10.19 35.26 -2.15
CA GLU A 138 -10.84 35.58 -3.40
C GLU A 138 -9.95 36.58 -4.17
N ARG A 139 -9.63 36.22 -5.41
CA ARG A 139 -8.93 37.17 -6.29
C ARG A 139 -9.92 38.29 -6.60
N ALA A 140 -9.59 39.48 -6.13
CA ALA A 140 -10.29 40.68 -6.52
C ALA A 140 -10.15 40.93 -8.03
#